data_7de659988c59aa702415ecf28855e678
#
_entry.id   7de659988c59aa702415ecf28855e678
#
_cell.length_a   1.000
_cell.length_b   1.000
_cell.length_c   1.000
_cell.angle_alpha   90.00
_cell.angle_beta   90.00
_cell.angle_gamma   90.00
#
_symmetry.space_group_name_H-M   'P 1'
#
loop_
_entity.id
_entity.type
_entity.pdbx_description
1 polymer ?
#
loop_
_entity_poly.entity_id
_entity_poly.type
_entity_poly.pdbx_seq_one_letter_code
_entity_poly.pdbx_strand_id
1 'polypeptide(L)'
;MNAPRAAEPWTGTSPSDAGGSRLQAPEHSRLAVDSSRPFGAHLRMSWWKPLVVIGVPPLAMVVLQVLLYQLVGVIEGSDDPMSATLTPLKFLAVNVSIGTAGALAILLLVWIARVPWRSLISAPRAFDARRLTYYLVAAALLVGAGIGVVALVAPDAPGWTAFGVTGTTIGMLAIIALSTPVQAVGEELMFRSAVLPVAASWVRAVRPALVVGLVVSGLGFAVVHGSADPWLFGYYTVIGVSTGLMAIISRGIEAPVAFHVANNVLFTTVNTVMADGEAFAIDRSTDSGDASLLILGAVNVAMVVLVWLRERRARPRAVSSR
;
A
#
# COMPACT_ATOMS: atom_id res chain seq x y z
N MET A 1 -23.97 -85.65 33.78
CA MET A 1 -22.63 -85.94 34.33
C MET A 1 -21.63 -85.08 33.56
N ASN A 2 -21.39 -83.91 33.99
CA ASN A 2 -20.33 -83.03 33.43
C ASN A 2 -19.62 -82.34 34.59
N ALA A 3 -18.34 -82.62 34.72
CA ALA A 3 -17.47 -82.06 35.73
C ALA A 3 -17.09 -80.65 35.42
N PRO A 4 -16.87 -79.75 36.41
CA PRO A 4 -16.47 -78.36 36.22
C PRO A 4 -14.97 -78.27 35.90
N ARG A 5 -14.65 -77.37 34.95
CA ARG A 5 -13.27 -77.00 34.62
C ARG A 5 -12.72 -76.04 35.66
N ALA A 6 -11.48 -76.29 36.02
CA ALA A 6 -10.68 -75.45 36.96
C ALA A 6 -10.40 -74.04 36.44
N ALA A 7 -10.38 -73.06 37.34
CA ALA A 7 -9.99 -71.66 37.14
C ALA A 7 -8.47 -71.57 37.01
N GLU A 8 -7.98 -70.86 35.97
CA GLU A 8 -6.58 -70.47 35.83
C GLU A 8 -6.22 -69.26 36.68
N PRO A 9 -5.00 -69.14 37.17
CA PRO A 9 -4.60 -68.03 38.03
C PRO A 9 -4.29 -66.78 37.25
N TRP A 10 -4.76 -65.67 37.75
CA TRP A 10 -4.55 -64.31 37.29
C TRP A 10 -3.09 -63.89 37.52
N THR A 11 -2.29 -63.72 36.47
CA THR A 11 -0.94 -63.12 36.55
C THR A 11 -1.09 -61.63 36.32
N GLY A 12 -0.92 -60.87 37.40
CA GLY A 12 -0.89 -59.41 37.40
C GLY A 12 0.36 -58.90 36.66
N THR A 13 0.17 -58.15 35.58
CA THR A 13 1.20 -57.33 35.00
C THR A 13 1.05 -55.90 35.52
N SER A 14 2.11 -55.38 36.13
CA SER A 14 2.23 -54.05 36.62
C SER A 14 2.06 -52.98 35.53
N PRO A 15 1.37 -51.90 35.75
CA PRO A 15 1.38 -50.75 34.85
C PRO A 15 2.58 -49.85 35.19
N SER A 16 3.71 -50.08 34.56
CA SER A 16 4.82 -49.11 34.51
C SER A 16 4.99 -48.68 33.07
N ASP A 17 4.27 -47.62 32.72
CA ASP A 17 4.68 -46.71 31.64
C ASP A 17 3.72 -45.51 31.68
N ALA A 18 3.91 -44.65 32.70
CA ALA A 18 3.45 -43.29 32.64
C ALA A 18 4.35 -42.51 31.68
N GLY A 19 4.23 -42.82 30.38
CA GLY A 19 4.75 -42.01 29.31
C GLY A 19 4.05 -40.64 29.37
N GLY A 20 4.71 -39.68 30.01
CA GLY A 20 4.26 -38.29 30.02
C GLY A 20 4.07 -37.81 28.59
N SER A 21 2.84 -37.76 28.14
CA SER A 21 2.47 -36.98 26.98
C SER A 21 2.84 -35.53 27.28
N ARG A 22 4.04 -35.13 26.86
CA ARG A 22 4.36 -33.70 26.72
C ARG A 22 3.24 -33.15 25.85
N LEU A 23 2.34 -32.39 26.45
CA LEU A 23 1.39 -31.55 25.76
C LEU A 23 2.22 -30.72 24.76
N GLN A 24 2.28 -31.18 23.53
CA GLN A 24 2.82 -30.38 22.44
C GLN A 24 1.93 -29.13 22.41
N ALA A 25 2.48 -28.00 22.79
CA ALA A 25 1.83 -26.72 22.61
C ALA A 25 1.39 -26.63 21.15
N PRO A 26 0.15 -26.21 20.86
CA PRO A 26 -0.39 -26.27 19.53
C PRO A 26 0.54 -25.54 18.56
N GLU A 27 0.88 -26.18 17.46
CA GLU A 27 1.77 -25.75 16.39
C GLU A 27 1.36 -24.38 15.75
N HIS A 28 0.17 -23.89 16.11
CA HIS A 28 -0.38 -22.59 15.71
C HIS A 28 0.42 -21.36 16.12
N SER A 29 1.41 -21.47 17.03
CA SER A 29 2.19 -20.33 17.53
C SER A 29 3.33 -19.88 16.58
N ARG A 30 3.56 -20.56 15.45
CA ARG A 30 4.71 -20.30 14.56
C ARG A 30 4.36 -19.72 13.18
N LEU A 31 3.09 -19.57 12.84
CA LEU A 31 2.70 -19.00 11.55
C LEU A 31 2.85 -17.47 11.57
N ALA A 32 3.61 -16.93 10.61
CA ALA A 32 3.77 -15.50 10.42
C ALA A 32 2.45 -14.82 9.96
N VAL A 33 1.47 -15.61 9.48
CA VAL A 33 0.15 -15.17 9.03
C VAL A 33 -0.92 -15.80 9.91
N ASP A 34 -1.75 -14.96 10.51
CA ASP A 34 -2.92 -15.33 11.30
C ASP A 34 -4.18 -15.12 10.45
N SER A 35 -4.69 -16.19 9.85
CA SER A 35 -5.87 -16.16 8.96
C SER A 35 -7.19 -15.81 9.66
N SER A 36 -7.22 -15.85 10.99
CA SER A 36 -8.40 -15.40 11.78
C SER A 36 -8.52 -13.88 11.86
N ARG A 37 -7.45 -13.16 11.52
CA ARG A 37 -7.37 -11.70 11.58
C ARG A 37 -7.60 -11.08 10.19
N PRO A 38 -8.19 -9.86 10.12
CA PRO A 38 -8.42 -9.18 8.86
C PRO A 38 -7.10 -8.75 8.22
N PHE A 39 -7.12 -8.54 6.89
CA PHE A 39 -6.04 -7.89 6.17
C PHE A 39 -5.64 -6.57 6.85
N GLY A 40 -4.35 -6.30 6.91
CA GLY A 40 -3.80 -5.17 7.66
C GLY A 40 -3.44 -5.48 9.13
N ALA A 41 -4.01 -6.56 9.72
CA ALA A 41 -3.65 -7.01 11.07
C ALA A 41 -3.31 -8.51 11.13
N HIS A 42 -3.16 -9.15 9.97
CA HIS A 42 -3.00 -10.60 9.82
C HIS A 42 -1.58 -11.11 10.02
N LEU A 43 -0.58 -10.21 10.15
CA LEU A 43 0.80 -10.60 10.37
C LEU A 43 1.13 -10.68 11.86
N ARG A 44 2.00 -11.65 12.19
CA ARG A 44 2.59 -11.83 13.51
C ARG A 44 4.08 -12.01 13.38
N MET A 45 4.86 -11.22 14.10
CA MET A 45 6.32 -11.30 14.05
C MET A 45 6.96 -10.75 15.31
N SER A 46 8.29 -10.99 15.44
CA SER A 46 9.10 -10.42 16.53
C SER A 46 9.15 -8.89 16.41
N TRP A 47 9.15 -8.19 17.52
CA TRP A 47 9.00 -6.74 17.66
C TRP A 47 9.99 -5.90 16.82
N TRP A 48 11.20 -6.40 16.55
CA TRP A 48 12.24 -5.69 15.80
C TRP A 48 12.07 -5.76 14.27
N LYS A 49 11.42 -6.84 13.75
CA LYS A 49 11.22 -7.03 12.31
C LYS A 49 10.44 -5.89 11.65
N PRO A 50 9.36 -5.36 12.27
CA PRO A 50 8.68 -4.17 11.76
C PRO A 50 9.61 -2.97 11.59
N LEU A 51 10.57 -2.72 12.49
CA LEU A 51 11.50 -1.59 12.37
C LEU A 51 12.35 -1.67 11.10
N VAL A 52 12.81 -2.87 10.74
CA VAL A 52 13.55 -3.09 9.49
C VAL A 52 12.68 -2.82 8.27
N VAL A 53 11.44 -3.35 8.26
CA VAL A 53 10.53 -3.21 7.11
C VAL A 53 10.02 -1.77 6.96
N ILE A 54 9.84 -1.04 8.06
CA ILE A 54 9.42 0.37 8.04
C ILE A 54 10.58 1.29 7.62
N GLY A 55 11.81 0.98 8.03
CA GLY A 55 12.96 1.88 7.82
C GLY A 55 13.74 1.61 6.53
N VAL A 56 14.02 0.35 6.20
CA VAL A 56 14.95 0.01 5.10
C VAL A 56 14.40 0.37 3.71
N PRO A 57 13.14 0.04 3.32
CA PRO A 57 12.67 0.35 1.98
C PRO A 57 12.60 1.86 1.68
N PRO A 58 12.06 2.73 2.56
CA PRO A 58 12.07 4.17 2.32
C PRO A 58 13.49 4.75 2.23
N LEU A 59 14.41 4.28 3.08
CA LEU A 59 15.81 4.70 3.01
C LEU A 59 16.45 4.28 1.69
N ALA A 60 16.26 3.03 1.27
CA ALA A 60 16.76 2.53 -0.01
C ALA A 60 16.17 3.30 -1.20
N MET A 61 14.88 3.69 -1.11
CA MET A 61 14.22 4.55 -2.11
C MET A 61 14.96 5.88 -2.27
N VAL A 62 15.21 6.58 -1.15
CA VAL A 62 15.89 7.88 -1.18
C VAL A 62 17.31 7.75 -1.73
N VAL A 63 18.07 6.75 -1.26
CA VAL A 63 19.45 6.52 -1.74
C VAL A 63 19.46 6.22 -3.24
N LEU A 64 18.58 5.32 -3.69
CA LEU A 64 18.49 4.98 -5.11
C LEU A 64 18.06 6.18 -5.95
N GLN A 65 17.10 6.97 -5.48
CA GLN A 65 16.66 8.18 -6.19
C GLN A 65 17.78 9.19 -6.35
N VAL A 66 18.57 9.45 -5.30
CA VAL A 66 19.73 10.34 -5.38
C VAL A 66 20.75 9.82 -6.38
N LEU A 67 21.10 8.52 -6.34
CA LEU A 67 22.03 7.92 -7.29
C LEU A 67 21.53 8.02 -8.74
N LEU A 68 20.25 7.76 -8.97
CA LEU A 68 19.66 7.87 -10.30
C LEU A 68 19.58 9.32 -10.78
N TYR A 69 19.34 10.29 -9.89
CA TYR A 69 19.37 11.71 -10.24
C TYR A 69 20.77 12.17 -10.67
N GLN A 70 21.82 11.71 -9.97
CA GLN A 70 23.20 11.99 -10.39
C GLN A 70 23.50 11.38 -11.78
N LEU A 71 23.06 10.14 -12.02
CA LEU A 71 23.22 9.49 -13.33
C LEU A 71 22.48 10.26 -14.43
N VAL A 72 21.23 10.67 -14.19
CA VAL A 72 20.43 11.47 -15.14
C VAL A 72 21.11 12.82 -15.38
N GLY A 73 21.63 13.48 -14.34
CA GLY A 73 22.39 14.72 -14.48
C GLY A 73 23.58 14.60 -15.43
N VAL A 74 24.33 13.50 -15.33
CA VAL A 74 25.43 13.22 -16.26
C VAL A 74 24.92 13.02 -17.70
N ILE A 75 23.80 12.29 -17.88
CA ILE A 75 23.23 12.03 -19.20
C ILE A 75 22.70 13.31 -19.87
N GLU A 76 22.06 14.18 -19.08
CA GLU A 76 21.43 15.42 -19.54
C GLU A 76 22.41 16.61 -19.57
N GLY A 77 23.63 16.44 -19.03
CA GLY A 77 24.61 17.53 -18.89
C GLY A 77 24.16 18.63 -17.94
N SER A 78 23.44 18.26 -16.88
CA SER A 78 22.88 19.20 -15.89
C SER A 78 23.90 19.54 -14.82
N ASP A 79 24.11 20.85 -14.56
CA ASP A 79 24.96 21.35 -13.47
C ASP A 79 24.29 21.20 -12.08
N ASP A 80 22.96 21.06 -12.05
CA ASP A 80 22.18 20.81 -10.84
C ASP A 80 21.26 19.59 -10.98
N PRO A 81 21.79 18.35 -10.80
CA PRO A 81 20.99 17.14 -10.87
C PRO A 81 19.86 17.08 -9.85
N MET A 82 19.99 17.83 -8.72
CA MET A 82 19.01 17.81 -7.63
C MET A 82 17.93 18.89 -7.74
N SER A 83 17.93 19.70 -8.82
CA SER A 83 16.90 20.71 -9.07
C SER A 83 15.48 20.13 -9.01
N ALA A 84 14.50 20.92 -8.59
CA ALA A 84 13.09 20.51 -8.45
C ALA A 84 12.40 20.21 -9.80
N THR A 85 12.98 20.67 -10.93
CA THR A 85 12.44 20.42 -12.27
C THR A 85 12.52 18.95 -12.63
N LEU A 86 11.40 18.37 -13.03
CA LEU A 86 11.28 16.97 -13.42
C LEU A 86 11.33 16.80 -14.93
N THR A 87 12.54 16.54 -15.44
CA THR A 87 12.69 16.05 -16.83
C THR A 87 12.08 14.65 -16.98
N PRO A 88 11.78 14.19 -18.20
CA PRO A 88 11.29 12.83 -18.40
C PRO A 88 12.19 11.76 -17.76
N LEU A 89 13.52 11.88 -17.87
CA LEU A 89 14.44 10.92 -17.24
C LEU A 89 14.48 11.01 -15.74
N LYS A 90 14.42 12.22 -15.14
CA LYS A 90 14.28 12.38 -13.68
C LYS A 90 12.97 11.78 -13.18
N PHE A 91 11.87 11.98 -13.91
CA PHE A 91 10.59 11.40 -13.54
C PHE A 91 10.60 9.86 -13.61
N LEU A 92 11.26 9.29 -14.62
CA LEU A 92 11.52 7.86 -14.68
C LEU A 92 12.35 7.37 -13.49
N ALA A 93 13.40 8.11 -13.10
CA ALA A 93 14.24 7.80 -11.94
C ALA A 93 13.43 7.74 -10.63
N VAL A 94 12.53 8.71 -10.41
CA VAL A 94 11.58 8.70 -9.29
C VAL A 94 10.74 7.41 -9.30
N ASN A 95 10.10 7.12 -10.43
CA ASN A 95 9.19 5.99 -10.54
C ASN A 95 9.91 4.65 -10.35
N VAL A 96 11.12 4.51 -10.89
CA VAL A 96 11.95 3.29 -10.71
C VAL A 96 12.39 3.14 -9.25
N SER A 97 12.84 4.21 -8.59
CA SER A 97 13.28 4.14 -7.19
C SER A 97 12.14 3.69 -6.27
N ILE A 98 10.94 4.22 -6.47
CA ILE A 98 9.75 3.88 -5.68
C ILE A 98 9.29 2.44 -5.97
N GLY A 99 9.20 2.06 -7.25
CA GLY A 99 8.84 0.69 -7.63
C GLY A 99 9.79 -0.36 -7.04
N THR A 100 11.10 -0.07 -7.08
CA THR A 100 12.14 -0.92 -6.49
C THR A 100 12.01 -1.02 -4.97
N ALA A 101 11.73 0.09 -4.28
CA ALA A 101 11.52 0.09 -2.83
C ALA A 101 10.30 -0.73 -2.41
N GLY A 102 9.21 -0.66 -3.18
CA GLY A 102 8.03 -1.50 -2.96
C GLY A 102 8.34 -3.00 -3.11
N ALA A 103 9.07 -3.37 -4.16
CA ALA A 103 9.53 -4.75 -4.34
C ALA A 103 10.44 -5.20 -3.19
N LEU A 104 11.38 -4.35 -2.76
CA LEU A 104 12.26 -4.61 -1.62
C LEU A 104 11.47 -4.85 -0.33
N ALA A 105 10.43 -4.06 -0.06
CA ALA A 105 9.58 -4.23 1.12
C ALA A 105 8.94 -5.64 1.17
N ILE A 106 8.43 -6.12 0.04
CA ILE A 106 7.87 -7.47 -0.08
C ILE A 106 8.96 -8.54 0.09
N LEU A 107 10.10 -8.37 -0.56
CA LEU A 107 11.23 -9.31 -0.46
C LEU A 107 11.73 -9.43 1.00
N LEU A 108 11.84 -8.31 1.72
CA LEU A 108 12.21 -8.32 3.14
C LEU A 108 11.21 -9.10 3.99
N LEU A 109 9.90 -8.93 3.77
CA LEU A 109 8.87 -9.67 4.50
C LEU A 109 8.91 -11.17 4.19
N VAL A 110 9.08 -11.55 2.94
CA VAL A 110 9.21 -12.95 2.53
C VAL A 110 10.46 -13.57 3.15
N TRP A 111 11.57 -12.86 3.16
CA TRP A 111 12.85 -13.38 3.63
C TRP A 111 12.97 -13.36 5.16
N ILE A 112 12.76 -12.21 5.82
CA ILE A 112 12.98 -12.03 7.27
C ILE A 112 11.86 -12.65 8.09
N ALA A 113 10.60 -12.49 7.65
CA ALA A 113 9.44 -12.93 8.38
C ALA A 113 8.82 -14.22 7.82
N ARG A 114 9.31 -14.73 6.68
CA ARG A 114 8.81 -15.92 5.99
C ARG A 114 7.32 -15.86 5.69
N VAL A 115 6.84 -14.66 5.37
CA VAL A 115 5.44 -14.42 5.00
C VAL A 115 5.23 -14.83 3.54
N PRO A 116 4.22 -15.64 3.20
CA PRO A 116 3.88 -15.93 1.81
C PRO A 116 3.49 -14.65 1.07
N TRP A 117 4.16 -14.32 -0.04
CA TRP A 117 3.95 -13.06 -0.78
C TRP A 117 2.48 -12.82 -1.18
N ARG A 118 1.74 -13.89 -1.48
CA ARG A 118 0.32 -13.80 -1.84
C ARG A 118 -0.54 -13.24 -0.71
N SER A 119 -0.21 -13.54 0.55
CA SER A 119 -0.95 -13.00 1.71
C SER A 119 -0.69 -11.50 1.93
N LEU A 120 0.40 -10.96 1.36
CA LEU A 120 0.71 -9.54 1.38
C LEU A 120 -0.10 -8.74 0.36
N ILE A 121 -0.58 -9.41 -0.70
CA ILE A 121 -1.40 -8.77 -1.74
C ILE A 121 -2.89 -8.85 -1.37
N SER A 122 -3.35 -9.98 -0.85
CA SER A 122 -4.72 -10.17 -0.39
C SER A 122 -4.84 -11.33 0.58
N ALA A 123 -5.66 -11.20 1.62
CA ALA A 123 -5.92 -12.22 2.61
C ALA A 123 -7.26 -11.96 3.34
N PRO A 124 -8.06 -12.99 3.63
CA PRO A 124 -7.89 -14.41 3.35
C PRO A 124 -8.26 -14.84 1.91
N ARG A 125 -8.77 -13.91 1.08
CA ARG A 125 -9.15 -14.16 -0.31
C ARG A 125 -7.95 -14.08 -1.26
N ALA A 126 -8.09 -14.62 -2.46
CA ALA A 126 -7.12 -14.43 -3.53
C ALA A 126 -7.29 -13.05 -4.20
N PHE A 127 -6.23 -12.57 -4.85
CA PHE A 127 -6.26 -11.39 -5.73
C PHE A 127 -7.24 -11.61 -6.89
N ASP A 128 -7.98 -10.56 -7.26
CA ASP A 128 -8.98 -10.61 -8.32
C ASP A 128 -8.83 -9.43 -9.29
N ALA A 129 -8.38 -9.73 -10.51
CA ALA A 129 -8.18 -8.74 -11.56
C ALA A 129 -9.48 -8.00 -11.97
N ARG A 130 -10.65 -8.66 -11.89
CA ARG A 130 -11.94 -8.01 -12.18
C ARG A 130 -12.26 -6.93 -11.16
N ARG A 131 -11.88 -7.15 -9.89
CA ARG A 131 -12.01 -6.14 -8.83
C ARG A 131 -11.09 -4.97 -9.10
N LEU A 132 -9.83 -5.24 -9.47
CA LEU A 132 -8.86 -4.20 -9.84
C LEU A 132 -9.43 -3.33 -10.98
N THR A 133 -9.90 -3.95 -12.08
CA THR A 133 -10.47 -3.23 -13.23
C THR A 133 -11.69 -2.39 -12.83
N TYR A 134 -12.62 -2.95 -12.05
CA TYR A 134 -13.78 -2.20 -11.58
C TYR A 134 -13.37 -0.97 -10.77
N TYR A 135 -12.45 -1.12 -9.81
CA TYR A 135 -11.98 -0.02 -8.99
C TYR A 135 -11.16 0.99 -9.80
N LEU A 136 -10.42 0.55 -10.82
CA LEU A 136 -9.66 1.44 -11.69
C LEU A 136 -10.60 2.35 -12.50
N VAL A 137 -11.64 1.80 -13.10
CA VAL A 137 -12.64 2.60 -13.82
C VAL A 137 -13.34 3.58 -12.88
N ALA A 138 -13.80 3.11 -11.71
CA ALA A 138 -14.46 3.97 -10.74
C ALA A 138 -13.53 5.09 -10.23
N ALA A 139 -12.27 4.77 -9.95
CA ALA A 139 -11.27 5.74 -9.54
C ALA A 139 -10.96 6.75 -10.64
N ALA A 140 -10.81 6.31 -11.89
CA ALA A 140 -10.57 7.21 -13.02
C ALA A 140 -11.71 8.22 -13.20
N LEU A 141 -12.96 7.78 -13.05
CA LEU A 141 -14.13 8.67 -13.12
C LEU A 141 -14.17 9.66 -11.95
N LEU A 142 -13.92 9.20 -10.71
CA LEU A 142 -13.94 10.06 -9.53
C LEU A 142 -12.79 11.06 -9.54
N VAL A 143 -11.58 10.63 -9.85
CA VAL A 143 -10.40 11.50 -9.92
C VAL A 143 -10.54 12.48 -11.07
N GLY A 144 -10.96 12.04 -12.26
CA GLY A 144 -11.20 12.91 -13.39
C GLY A 144 -12.26 13.99 -13.09
N ALA A 145 -13.36 13.61 -12.42
CA ALA A 145 -14.36 14.56 -11.96
C ALA A 145 -13.76 15.55 -10.93
N GLY A 146 -12.95 15.07 -9.97
CA GLY A 146 -12.26 15.93 -8.98
C GLY A 146 -11.33 16.95 -9.64
N ILE A 147 -10.49 16.52 -10.58
CA ILE A 147 -9.64 17.41 -11.38
C ILE A 147 -10.48 18.44 -12.14
N GLY A 148 -11.57 18.01 -12.76
CA GLY A 148 -12.50 18.90 -13.46
C GLY A 148 -13.12 19.96 -12.53
N VAL A 149 -13.50 19.57 -11.30
CA VAL A 149 -14.01 20.54 -10.30
C VAL A 149 -12.93 21.52 -9.90
N VAL A 150 -11.69 21.08 -9.65
CA VAL A 150 -10.56 21.98 -9.35
C VAL A 150 -10.32 22.96 -10.49
N ALA A 151 -10.34 22.50 -11.75
CA ALA A 151 -10.18 23.34 -12.92
C ALA A 151 -11.26 24.43 -13.04
N LEU A 152 -12.49 24.15 -12.55
CA LEU A 152 -13.61 25.08 -12.62
C LEU A 152 -13.64 26.10 -11.47
N VAL A 153 -13.28 25.68 -10.24
CA VAL A 153 -13.47 26.51 -9.04
C VAL A 153 -12.18 27.11 -8.50
N ALA A 154 -11.03 26.57 -8.86
CA ALA A 154 -9.70 27.01 -8.42
C ALA A 154 -8.66 26.78 -9.55
N PRO A 155 -8.83 27.38 -10.74
CA PRO A 155 -7.99 27.08 -11.91
C PRO A 155 -6.50 27.42 -11.70
N ASP A 156 -6.21 28.40 -10.86
CA ASP A 156 -4.83 28.84 -10.58
C ASP A 156 -4.13 27.99 -9.51
N ALA A 157 -4.88 27.22 -8.71
CA ALA A 157 -4.35 26.48 -7.57
C ALA A 157 -3.35 25.37 -7.96
N PRO A 158 -3.51 24.62 -9.07
CA PRO A 158 -2.55 23.60 -9.47
C PRO A 158 -1.26 24.13 -10.09
N GLY A 159 -1.11 25.43 -10.26
CA GLY A 159 0.04 26.05 -10.96
C GLY A 159 0.01 25.78 -12.48
N TRP A 160 -1.16 25.52 -13.06
CA TRP A 160 -1.28 25.36 -14.52
C TRP A 160 -1.07 26.70 -15.22
N THR A 161 -0.29 26.68 -16.27
CA THR A 161 0.04 27.88 -17.07
C THR A 161 -0.76 27.92 -18.36
N ALA A 162 -0.41 27.04 -19.32
CA ALA A 162 -1.09 26.95 -20.60
C ALA A 162 -1.02 25.51 -21.12
N PHE A 163 -1.91 25.18 -22.03
CA PHE A 163 -1.82 23.91 -22.76
C PHE A 163 -0.67 23.98 -23.77
N GLY A 164 0.28 23.02 -23.67
CA GLY A 164 1.42 22.96 -24.57
C GLY A 164 1.84 21.53 -24.87
N VAL A 165 2.26 21.25 -26.10
CA VAL A 165 2.75 19.93 -26.53
C VAL A 165 4.09 20.10 -27.25
N THR A 166 5.15 19.60 -26.62
CA THR A 166 6.52 19.59 -27.14
C THR A 166 7.10 18.19 -27.09
N GLY A 167 8.35 18.01 -27.50
CA GLY A 167 9.08 16.75 -27.31
C GLY A 167 9.16 16.34 -25.83
N THR A 168 9.35 17.32 -24.93
CA THR A 168 9.34 17.10 -23.47
C THR A 168 7.99 16.56 -22.98
N THR A 169 6.89 17.18 -23.43
CA THR A 169 5.53 16.72 -23.09
C THR A 169 5.30 15.28 -23.56
N ILE A 170 5.67 14.96 -24.82
CA ILE A 170 5.49 13.61 -25.38
C ILE A 170 6.34 12.59 -24.61
N GLY A 171 7.61 12.91 -24.32
CA GLY A 171 8.49 12.08 -23.53
C GLY A 171 7.93 11.83 -22.11
N MET A 172 7.42 12.88 -21.47
CA MET A 172 6.82 12.78 -20.14
C MET A 172 5.56 11.89 -20.16
N LEU A 173 4.65 12.08 -21.14
CA LEU A 173 3.45 11.25 -21.28
C LEU A 173 3.79 9.78 -21.51
N ALA A 174 4.82 9.47 -22.28
CA ALA A 174 5.30 8.11 -22.47
C ALA A 174 5.80 7.50 -21.15
N ILE A 175 6.60 8.25 -20.37
CA ILE A 175 7.10 7.82 -19.05
C ILE A 175 5.93 7.64 -18.06
N ILE A 176 4.97 8.57 -18.04
CA ILE A 176 3.76 8.46 -17.21
C ILE A 176 3.03 7.16 -17.51
N ALA A 177 2.74 6.90 -18.77
CA ALA A 177 1.97 5.70 -19.16
C ALA A 177 2.68 4.39 -18.78
N LEU A 178 4.01 4.33 -18.91
CA LEU A 178 4.79 3.10 -18.72
C LEU A 178 5.22 2.89 -17.26
N SER A 179 5.60 3.94 -16.54
CA SER A 179 6.27 3.80 -15.24
C SER A 179 5.46 4.26 -14.05
N THR A 180 4.52 5.22 -14.19
CA THR A 180 3.69 5.67 -13.06
C THR A 180 2.79 4.57 -12.48
N PRO A 181 2.20 3.64 -13.26
CA PRO A 181 1.50 2.49 -12.68
C PRO A 181 2.42 1.60 -11.82
N VAL A 182 3.68 1.41 -12.23
CA VAL A 182 4.66 0.63 -11.46
C VAL A 182 5.03 1.34 -10.17
N GLN A 183 5.22 2.66 -10.22
CA GLN A 183 5.47 3.52 -9.06
C GLN A 183 4.31 3.42 -8.05
N ALA A 184 3.07 3.63 -8.48
CA ALA A 184 1.89 3.57 -7.62
C ALA A 184 1.70 2.19 -6.99
N VAL A 185 1.93 1.10 -7.75
CA VAL A 185 1.96 -0.26 -7.20
C VAL A 185 3.07 -0.39 -6.15
N GLY A 186 4.28 0.14 -6.42
CA GLY A 186 5.39 0.12 -5.48
C GLY A 186 5.06 0.77 -4.14
N GLU A 187 4.40 1.93 -4.15
CA GLU A 187 3.95 2.59 -2.92
C GLU A 187 2.90 1.77 -2.17
N GLU A 188 1.94 1.19 -2.86
CA GLU A 188 0.93 0.34 -2.21
C GLU A 188 1.54 -0.95 -1.64
N LEU A 189 2.52 -1.54 -2.31
CA LEU A 189 3.30 -2.66 -1.76
C LEU A 189 4.08 -2.25 -0.52
N MET A 190 4.73 -1.10 -0.54
CA MET A 190 5.52 -0.62 0.59
C MET A 190 4.62 -0.26 1.79
N PHE A 191 3.55 0.51 1.58
CA PHE A 191 2.77 1.04 2.68
C PHE A 191 1.60 0.13 3.10
N ARG A 192 0.83 -0.46 2.18
CA ARG A 192 -0.38 -1.24 2.50
C ARG A 192 -0.11 -2.72 2.65
N SER A 193 0.80 -3.26 1.84
CA SER A 193 1.20 -4.66 1.96
C SER A 193 2.26 -4.90 3.04
N ALA A 194 3.15 -3.93 3.28
CA ALA A 194 4.25 -4.08 4.23
C ALA A 194 4.03 -3.23 5.50
N VAL A 195 4.18 -1.90 5.45
CA VAL A 195 4.21 -1.04 6.65
C VAL A 195 2.96 -1.19 7.51
N LEU A 196 1.76 -1.16 6.92
CA LEU A 196 0.50 -1.27 7.66
C LEU A 196 0.40 -2.56 8.50
N PRO A 197 0.53 -3.78 7.91
CA PRO A 197 0.40 -5.00 8.71
C PRO A 197 1.59 -5.26 9.63
N VAL A 198 2.79 -4.79 9.33
CA VAL A 198 3.92 -4.97 10.26
C VAL A 198 3.80 -4.07 11.48
N ALA A 199 3.38 -2.81 11.33
CA ALA A 199 3.11 -1.93 12.45
C ALA A 199 1.94 -2.46 13.31
N ALA A 200 0.89 -2.97 12.67
CA ALA A 200 -0.21 -3.63 13.35
C ALA A 200 0.22 -4.87 14.16
N SER A 201 1.31 -5.53 13.78
CA SER A 201 1.80 -6.74 14.47
C SER A 201 2.32 -6.48 15.89
N TRP A 202 2.64 -5.23 16.24
CA TRP A 202 3.03 -4.85 17.61
C TRP A 202 1.85 -4.97 18.60
N VAL A 203 0.60 -4.96 18.11
CA VAL A 203 -0.60 -4.91 18.96
C VAL A 203 -1.41 -6.19 18.84
N ARG A 204 -1.76 -6.79 20.00
CA ARG A 204 -2.49 -8.07 20.02
C ARG A 204 -3.97 -7.91 19.66
N ALA A 205 -4.65 -6.89 20.20
CA ALA A 205 -6.07 -6.65 19.95
C ALA A 205 -6.29 -6.13 18.53
N VAL A 206 -7.25 -6.70 17.79
CA VAL A 206 -7.42 -6.46 16.34
C VAL A 206 -7.72 -4.99 16.03
N ARG A 207 -8.69 -4.37 16.70
CA ARG A 207 -9.07 -2.98 16.41
C ARG A 207 -7.93 -1.99 16.68
N PRO A 208 -7.27 -1.99 17.86
CA PRO A 208 -6.10 -1.14 18.08
C PRO A 208 -4.95 -1.43 17.12
N ALA A 209 -4.73 -2.70 16.74
CA ALA A 209 -3.70 -3.07 15.75
C ALA A 209 -3.94 -2.38 14.40
N LEU A 210 -5.19 -2.42 13.89
CA LEU A 210 -5.56 -1.74 12.64
C LEU A 210 -5.37 -0.22 12.74
N VAL A 211 -5.70 0.39 13.89
CA VAL A 211 -5.48 1.83 14.11
C VAL A 211 -3.99 2.16 14.07
N VAL A 212 -3.16 1.41 14.81
CA VAL A 212 -1.70 1.62 14.80
C VAL A 212 -1.12 1.42 13.40
N GLY A 213 -1.49 0.33 12.71
CA GLY A 213 -1.06 0.09 11.33
C GLY A 213 -1.46 1.22 10.39
N LEU A 214 -2.70 1.68 10.47
CA LEU A 214 -3.24 2.75 9.63
C LEU A 214 -2.53 4.09 9.88
N VAL A 215 -2.32 4.45 11.15
CA VAL A 215 -1.64 5.69 11.54
C VAL A 215 -0.17 5.67 11.09
N VAL A 216 0.56 4.59 11.39
CA VAL A 216 1.98 4.48 11.01
C VAL A 216 2.14 4.48 9.49
N SER A 217 1.28 3.73 8.76
CA SER A 217 1.32 3.68 7.31
C SER A 217 0.91 5.01 6.67
N GLY A 218 -0.15 5.66 7.19
CA GLY A 218 -0.65 6.93 6.64
C GLY A 218 0.31 8.08 6.87
N LEU A 219 0.82 8.25 8.09
CA LEU A 219 1.83 9.28 8.40
C LEU A 219 3.17 8.99 7.72
N GLY A 220 3.61 7.72 7.69
CA GLY A 220 4.82 7.34 6.97
C GLY A 220 4.74 7.68 5.49
N PHE A 221 3.57 7.47 4.86
CA PHE A 221 3.31 7.88 3.48
C PHE A 221 3.45 9.40 3.30
N ALA A 222 2.88 10.21 4.20
CA ALA A 222 3.01 11.67 4.13
C ALA A 222 4.47 12.14 4.33
N VAL A 223 5.19 11.54 5.29
CA VAL A 223 6.58 11.89 5.60
C VAL A 223 7.52 11.67 4.42
N VAL A 224 7.39 10.54 3.69
CA VAL A 224 8.28 10.26 2.54
C VAL A 224 8.05 11.19 1.35
N HIS A 225 6.92 11.91 1.30
CA HIS A 225 6.67 12.94 0.31
C HIS A 225 7.45 14.23 0.58
N GLY A 226 7.98 14.42 1.80
CA GLY A 226 8.90 15.49 2.14
C GLY A 226 8.33 16.90 1.98
N SER A 227 7.00 17.09 2.13
CA SER A 227 6.40 18.42 2.02
C SER A 227 6.52 19.18 3.34
N ALA A 228 6.98 20.45 3.26
CA ALA A 228 6.96 21.41 4.35
C ALA A 228 5.61 22.16 4.45
N ASP A 229 4.78 22.07 3.41
CA ASP A 229 3.47 22.71 3.37
C ASP A 229 2.43 21.89 4.14
N PRO A 230 1.66 22.50 5.07
CA PRO A 230 0.68 21.77 5.88
C PRO A 230 -0.51 21.24 5.08
N TRP A 231 -0.94 21.92 4.00
CA TRP A 231 -2.01 21.44 3.14
C TRP A 231 -1.60 20.20 2.38
N LEU A 232 -0.41 20.21 1.77
CA LEU A 232 0.14 19.06 1.06
C LEU A 232 0.41 17.90 2.02
N PHE A 233 1.02 18.15 3.19
CA PHE A 233 1.23 17.10 4.19
C PHE A 233 -0.09 16.49 4.65
N GLY A 234 -1.10 17.33 4.90
CA GLY A 234 -2.45 16.90 5.24
C GLY A 234 -3.08 16.06 4.11
N TYR A 235 -2.95 16.49 2.86
CA TYR A 235 -3.46 15.77 1.71
C TYR A 235 -2.78 14.41 1.53
N TYR A 236 -1.45 14.32 1.64
CA TYR A 236 -0.73 13.04 1.61
C TYR A 236 -1.14 12.12 2.76
N THR A 237 -1.42 12.68 3.94
CA THR A 237 -1.97 11.91 5.06
C THR A 237 -3.36 11.35 4.73
N VAL A 238 -4.23 12.15 4.10
CA VAL A 238 -5.56 11.70 3.64
C VAL A 238 -5.44 10.58 2.61
N ILE A 239 -4.56 10.70 1.62
CA ILE A 239 -4.28 9.61 0.66
C ILE A 239 -3.81 8.36 1.42
N GLY A 240 -2.83 8.52 2.32
CA GLY A 240 -2.25 7.43 3.09
C GLY A 240 -3.27 6.67 3.92
N VAL A 241 -4.15 7.37 4.62
CA VAL A 241 -5.22 6.79 5.43
C VAL A 241 -6.32 6.19 4.56
N SER A 242 -6.75 6.87 3.51
CA SER A 242 -7.82 6.42 2.61
C SER A 242 -7.47 5.12 1.89
N THR A 243 -6.27 5.03 1.32
CA THR A 243 -5.80 3.81 0.65
C THR A 243 -5.57 2.67 1.65
N GLY A 244 -5.11 2.98 2.87
CA GLY A 244 -5.06 2.01 3.97
C GLY A 244 -6.45 1.46 4.34
N LEU A 245 -7.46 2.33 4.44
CA LEU A 245 -8.86 1.92 4.67
C LEU A 245 -9.39 1.08 3.51
N MET A 246 -9.13 1.49 2.25
CA MET A 246 -9.51 0.70 1.07
C MET A 246 -8.92 -0.71 1.14
N ALA A 247 -7.63 -0.85 1.52
CA ALA A 247 -6.97 -2.15 1.66
C ALA A 247 -7.62 -3.02 2.75
N ILE A 248 -7.91 -2.46 3.92
CA ILE A 248 -8.55 -3.15 5.04
C ILE A 248 -9.97 -3.60 4.66
N ILE A 249 -10.77 -2.70 4.09
CA ILE A 249 -12.18 -2.93 3.73
C ILE A 249 -12.28 -3.97 2.62
N SER A 250 -11.46 -3.86 1.56
CA SER A 250 -11.46 -4.77 0.41
C SER A 250 -10.69 -6.07 0.68
N ARG A 251 -9.95 -6.16 1.78
CA ARG A 251 -9.10 -7.30 2.15
C ARG A 251 -8.02 -7.61 1.13
N GLY A 252 -7.42 -6.58 0.58
CA GLY A 252 -6.35 -6.67 -0.42
C GLY A 252 -6.03 -5.32 -1.02
N ILE A 253 -5.04 -5.29 -1.91
CA ILE A 253 -4.52 -4.05 -2.47
C ILE A 253 -5.17 -3.63 -3.81
N GLU A 254 -6.14 -4.39 -4.35
CA GLU A 254 -6.75 -4.05 -5.65
C GLU A 254 -7.40 -2.67 -5.66
N ALA A 255 -8.15 -2.32 -4.60
CA ALA A 255 -8.82 -1.03 -4.52
C ALA A 255 -7.83 0.14 -4.33
N PRO A 256 -6.88 0.09 -3.37
CA PRO A 256 -5.91 1.17 -3.23
C PRO A 256 -4.97 1.29 -4.42
N VAL A 257 -4.49 0.20 -5.02
CA VAL A 257 -3.68 0.24 -6.26
C VAL A 257 -4.46 0.90 -7.40
N ALA A 258 -5.71 0.51 -7.61
CA ALA A 258 -6.55 1.09 -8.65
C ALA A 258 -6.73 2.60 -8.48
N PHE A 259 -7.04 3.03 -7.24
CA PHE A 259 -7.19 4.45 -6.93
C PHE A 259 -5.88 5.21 -7.12
N HIS A 260 -4.78 4.69 -6.59
CA HIS A 260 -3.49 5.35 -6.64
C HIS A 260 -2.95 5.49 -8.08
N VAL A 261 -3.07 4.42 -8.88
CA VAL A 261 -2.71 4.46 -10.32
C VAL A 261 -3.55 5.51 -11.05
N ALA A 262 -4.87 5.51 -10.87
CA ALA A 262 -5.74 6.49 -11.53
C ALA A 262 -5.40 7.92 -11.11
N ASN A 263 -5.20 8.16 -9.80
CA ASN A 263 -4.84 9.45 -9.25
C ASN A 263 -3.53 9.97 -9.85
N ASN A 264 -2.45 9.17 -9.77
CA ASN A 264 -1.13 9.63 -10.20
C ASN A 264 -1.04 9.79 -11.71
N VAL A 265 -1.61 8.84 -12.48
CA VAL A 265 -1.59 8.92 -13.95
C VAL A 265 -2.38 10.15 -14.44
N LEU A 266 -3.62 10.34 -13.97
CA LEU A 266 -4.46 11.44 -14.44
C LEU A 266 -3.91 12.79 -14.01
N PHE A 267 -3.55 12.95 -12.73
CA PHE A 267 -3.04 14.21 -12.20
C PHE A 267 -1.72 14.61 -12.88
N THR A 268 -0.77 13.67 -13.01
CA THR A 268 0.51 13.94 -13.67
C THR A 268 0.33 14.22 -15.16
N THR A 269 -0.60 13.51 -15.84
CA THR A 269 -0.94 13.77 -17.24
C THR A 269 -1.44 15.20 -17.43
N VAL A 270 -2.38 15.65 -16.61
CA VAL A 270 -2.93 17.01 -16.71
C VAL A 270 -1.86 18.05 -16.41
N ASN A 271 -1.08 17.86 -15.34
CA ASN A 271 0.04 18.78 -15.01
C ASN A 271 1.05 18.86 -16.18
N THR A 272 1.35 17.74 -16.83
CA THR A 272 2.28 17.72 -17.97
C THR A 272 1.77 18.51 -19.17
N VAL A 273 0.49 18.34 -19.53
CA VAL A 273 -0.05 19.05 -20.70
C VAL A 273 -0.38 20.53 -20.43
N MET A 274 -0.52 20.89 -19.15
CA MET A 274 -0.82 22.24 -18.69
C MET A 274 0.42 23.02 -18.22
N ALA A 275 1.62 22.53 -18.56
CA ALA A 275 2.90 23.16 -18.24
C ALA A 275 3.51 23.93 -19.45
N ASP A 276 2.69 24.36 -20.40
CA ASP A 276 3.10 25.11 -21.61
C ASP A 276 4.20 24.43 -22.44
N GLY A 277 4.22 23.09 -22.41
CA GLY A 277 5.23 22.30 -23.14
C GLY A 277 6.57 22.16 -22.42
N GLU A 278 6.73 22.76 -21.26
CA GLU A 278 7.94 22.69 -20.44
C GLU A 278 7.93 21.51 -19.46
N ALA A 279 9.07 21.22 -18.85
CA ALA A 279 9.16 20.31 -17.73
C ALA A 279 8.56 20.98 -16.47
N PHE A 280 7.67 20.28 -15.76
CA PHE A 280 7.07 20.82 -14.56
C PHE A 280 7.91 20.52 -13.30
N ALA A 281 7.79 21.37 -12.29
CA ALA A 281 8.36 21.16 -10.97
C ALA A 281 7.27 20.74 -9.98
N ILE A 282 7.61 19.85 -9.04
CA ILE A 282 6.75 19.58 -7.89
C ILE A 282 7.27 20.41 -6.73
N ASP A 283 6.63 21.57 -6.51
CA ASP A 283 6.92 22.39 -5.35
C ASP A 283 6.30 21.76 -4.08
N ARG A 284 7.12 21.60 -3.06
CA ARG A 284 6.74 21.05 -1.74
C ARG A 284 7.17 21.96 -0.61
N SER A 285 7.56 23.19 -0.94
CA SER A 285 7.89 24.23 0.03
C SER A 285 6.63 24.71 0.78
N THR A 286 6.82 25.54 1.75
CA THR A 286 5.70 26.22 2.43
C THR A 286 4.93 27.08 1.43
N ASP A 287 3.62 27.17 1.61
CA ASP A 287 2.68 27.94 0.78
C ASP A 287 2.48 27.39 -0.65
N SER A 288 2.89 26.15 -0.92
CA SER A 288 2.68 25.49 -2.21
C SER A 288 1.33 24.77 -2.33
N GLY A 289 0.61 24.57 -1.21
CA GLY A 289 -0.72 23.96 -1.16
C GLY A 289 -1.79 24.95 -0.68
N ASP A 290 -3.05 24.67 -0.99
CA ASP A 290 -4.19 25.48 -0.58
C ASP A 290 -5.46 24.66 -0.32
N ALA A 291 -6.58 25.36 -0.05
CA ALA A 291 -7.88 24.75 0.26
C ALA A 291 -8.46 23.92 -0.90
N SER A 292 -8.01 24.05 -2.15
CA SER A 292 -8.46 23.25 -3.28
C SER A 292 -8.16 21.76 -3.07
N LEU A 293 -7.12 21.43 -2.29
CA LEU A 293 -6.79 20.06 -1.89
C LEU A 293 -7.90 19.36 -1.11
N LEU A 294 -8.85 20.12 -0.52
CA LEU A 294 -10.05 19.53 0.11
C LEU A 294 -10.96 18.84 -0.93
N ILE A 295 -11.00 19.35 -2.16
CA ILE A 295 -11.76 18.73 -3.26
C ILE A 295 -11.18 17.34 -3.57
N LEU A 296 -9.86 17.26 -3.70
CA LEU A 296 -9.16 16.00 -3.92
C LEU A 296 -9.25 15.08 -2.69
N GLY A 297 -9.25 15.64 -1.49
CA GLY A 297 -9.53 14.91 -0.24
C GLY A 297 -10.93 14.30 -0.25
N ALA A 298 -11.94 15.03 -0.72
CA ALA A 298 -13.30 14.52 -0.85
C ALA A 298 -13.40 13.36 -1.87
N VAL A 299 -12.62 13.40 -2.97
CA VAL A 299 -12.50 12.27 -3.92
C VAL A 299 -11.96 11.02 -3.22
N ASN A 300 -10.95 11.16 -2.37
CA ASN A 300 -10.41 10.06 -1.56
C ASN A 300 -11.50 9.44 -0.67
N VAL A 301 -12.26 10.26 0.05
CA VAL A 301 -13.36 9.81 0.92
C VAL A 301 -14.45 9.13 0.09
N ALA A 302 -14.85 9.70 -1.06
CA ALA A 302 -15.84 9.12 -1.96
C ALA A 302 -15.41 7.72 -2.42
N MET A 303 -14.13 7.53 -2.75
CA MET A 303 -13.62 6.22 -3.15
C MET A 303 -13.66 5.21 -2.00
N VAL A 304 -13.29 5.61 -0.76
CA VAL A 304 -13.43 4.74 0.43
C VAL A 304 -14.88 4.31 0.62
N VAL A 305 -15.83 5.24 0.51
CA VAL A 305 -17.28 4.95 0.61
C VAL A 305 -17.72 3.98 -0.48
N LEU A 306 -17.30 4.19 -1.73
CA LEU A 306 -17.59 3.29 -2.84
C LEU A 306 -17.09 1.88 -2.58
N VAL A 307 -15.83 1.73 -2.14
CA VAL A 307 -15.25 0.44 -1.78
C VAL A 307 -16.05 -0.22 -0.66
N TRP A 308 -16.39 0.54 0.39
CA TRP A 308 -17.18 0.03 1.51
C TRP A 308 -18.56 -0.45 1.08
N LEU A 309 -19.29 0.33 0.28
CA LEU A 309 -20.63 -0.01 -0.22
C LEU A 309 -20.60 -1.30 -1.06
N ARG A 310 -19.61 -1.43 -1.95
CA ARG A 310 -19.44 -2.63 -2.77
C ARG A 310 -19.15 -3.87 -1.94
N GLU A 311 -18.18 -3.77 -1.03
CA GLU A 311 -17.79 -4.89 -0.19
C GLU A 311 -18.88 -5.33 0.78
N ARG A 312 -19.68 -4.36 1.26
CA ARG A 312 -20.85 -4.65 2.11
C ARG A 312 -21.91 -5.44 1.34
N ARG A 313 -22.15 -5.09 0.05
CA ARG A 313 -23.12 -5.79 -0.80
C ARG A 313 -22.67 -7.18 -1.21
N ALA A 314 -21.37 -7.39 -1.37
CA ALA A 314 -20.79 -8.67 -1.76
C ALA A 314 -20.73 -9.71 -0.62
N ARG A 315 -20.97 -9.31 0.65
CA ARG A 315 -21.03 -10.26 1.77
C ARG A 315 -22.31 -11.08 1.67
N PRO A 316 -22.24 -12.45 1.72
CA PRO A 316 -23.43 -13.27 1.82
C PRO A 316 -24.25 -12.81 3.03
N ARG A 317 -25.55 -12.58 2.84
CA ARG A 317 -26.47 -12.40 3.96
C ARG A 317 -26.42 -13.70 4.74
N ALA A 318 -26.03 -13.63 6.03
CA ALA A 318 -26.15 -14.78 6.91
C ALA A 318 -27.64 -15.22 6.85
N VAL A 319 -27.87 -16.43 6.34
CA VAL A 319 -29.19 -17.05 6.39
C VAL A 319 -29.53 -17.16 7.87
N SER A 320 -30.46 -16.35 8.36
CA SER A 320 -30.98 -16.48 9.70
C SER A 320 -31.73 -17.81 9.73
N SER A 321 -31.09 -18.85 10.24
CA SER A 321 -31.79 -20.07 10.66
C SER A 321 -32.65 -19.70 11.84
N ARG A 322 -33.96 -19.49 11.56
CA ARG A 322 -35.00 -19.51 12.60
C ARG A 322 -35.31 -20.93 12.96
#